data_9534f7fa90efbab39f8c52a416c6e46a
#
_entry.id   9534f7fa90efbab39f8c52a416c6e46a
#
_cell.length_a   1.000
_cell.length_b   1.000
_cell.length_c   1.000
_cell.angle_alpha   90.00
_cell.angle_beta   90.00
_cell.angle_gamma   90.00
#
_symmetry.space_group_name_H-M   'P 1'
#
loop_
_entity.id
_entity.type
_entity.pdbx_description
1 polymer ?
#
loop_
_entity_poly.entity_id
_entity_poly.type
_entity_poly.pdbx_seq_one_letter_code
_entity_poly.pdbx_strand_id
1 'polypeptide(L)'
;MIDEEVIHHVNKSSYRVKVLKSLNDEPKIPKNVAADCGILQNHISTVLAELWDLGLIVCINPDAKKGRVYRLSEEGEEIIDKLV
;
A
#
# COMPACT_ATOMS: atom_id res chain seq x y z
N MET A 1 -16.23 3.28 -6.29
CA MET A 1 -15.71 4.42 -7.09
C MET A 1 -14.64 5.14 -6.30
N ILE A 2 -13.49 5.40 -6.91
CA ILE A 2 -12.38 6.05 -6.23
C ILE A 2 -12.44 7.56 -6.44
N ASP A 3 -12.08 8.32 -5.39
CA ASP A 3 -12.05 9.78 -5.41
C ASP A 3 -10.79 10.27 -6.13
N GLU A 4 -10.95 11.24 -7.03
CA GLU A 4 -9.83 11.82 -7.74
C GLU A 4 -8.82 12.50 -6.81
N GLU A 5 -9.27 13.04 -5.69
CA GLU A 5 -8.38 13.63 -4.70
C GLU A 5 -7.45 12.57 -4.09
N VAL A 6 -7.95 11.36 -3.87
CA VAL A 6 -7.15 10.26 -3.37
C VAL A 6 -6.10 9.86 -4.41
N ILE A 7 -6.49 9.77 -5.67
CA ILE A 7 -5.59 9.45 -6.77
C ILE A 7 -4.45 10.48 -6.84
N HIS A 8 -4.80 11.75 -6.78
CA HIS A 8 -3.83 12.84 -6.82
C HIS A 8 -2.88 12.79 -5.62
N HIS A 9 -3.43 12.56 -4.43
CA HIS A 9 -2.64 12.45 -3.20
C HIS A 9 -1.64 11.29 -3.28
N VAL A 10 -2.08 10.13 -3.77
CA VAL A 10 -1.19 8.98 -3.92
C VAL A 10 -0.09 9.27 -4.93
N ASN A 11 -0.43 9.88 -6.06
CA ASN A 11 0.54 10.18 -7.11
C ASN A 11 1.59 11.22 -6.73
N LYS A 12 1.37 11.96 -5.65
CA LYS A 12 2.36 12.92 -5.15
C LYS A 12 3.56 12.25 -4.48
N SER A 13 3.43 10.99 -4.12
CA SER A 13 4.50 10.28 -3.42
C SER A 13 4.89 9.03 -4.19
N SER A 14 6.14 8.96 -4.62
CA SER A 14 6.65 7.76 -5.28
C SER A 14 6.57 6.55 -4.36
N TYR A 15 6.72 6.73 -3.05
CA TYR A 15 6.62 5.64 -2.10
C TYR A 15 5.22 5.03 -2.09
N ARG A 16 4.17 5.87 -2.08
CA ARG A 16 2.79 5.38 -2.11
C ARG A 16 2.52 4.58 -3.37
N VAL A 17 2.96 5.11 -4.51
CA VAL A 17 2.77 4.44 -5.80
C VAL A 17 3.49 3.10 -5.82
N LYS A 18 4.75 3.07 -5.40
CA LYS A 18 5.55 1.84 -5.39
C LYS A 18 4.95 0.77 -4.50
N VAL A 19 4.48 1.15 -3.31
CA VAL A 19 3.88 0.21 -2.37
C VAL A 19 2.61 -0.40 -2.94
N LEU A 20 1.74 0.42 -3.51
CA LEU A 20 0.51 -0.09 -4.12
C LEU A 20 0.81 -1.03 -5.27
N LYS A 21 1.75 -0.69 -6.13
CA LYS A 21 2.14 -1.55 -7.25
C LYS A 21 2.76 -2.86 -6.78
N SER A 22 3.54 -2.82 -5.71
CA SER A 22 4.13 -4.02 -5.12
C SER A 22 3.04 -4.97 -4.62
N LEU A 23 2.04 -4.44 -3.92
CA LEU A 23 0.93 -5.24 -3.38
C LEU A 23 -0.02 -5.72 -4.47
N ASN A 24 0.01 -5.11 -5.66
CA ASN A 24 -0.80 -5.55 -6.78
C ASN A 24 -0.39 -6.93 -7.28
N ASP A 25 0.88 -7.30 -7.10
CA ASP A 25 1.37 -8.62 -7.51
C ASP A 25 0.83 -9.72 -6.59
N GLU A 26 0.92 -9.51 -5.28
CA GLU A 26 0.47 -10.48 -4.29
C GLU A 26 0.46 -9.83 -2.90
N PRO A 27 -0.26 -10.42 -1.94
CA PRO A 27 -0.17 -9.98 -0.54
C PRO A 27 1.25 -10.17 -0.02
N LYS A 28 1.71 -9.24 0.82
CA LYS A 28 3.08 -9.25 1.33
C LYS A 28 3.15 -8.74 2.77
N ILE A 29 4.17 -9.18 3.49
CA ILE A 29 4.53 -8.61 4.79
C ILE A 29 5.33 -7.32 4.55
N PRO A 30 5.38 -6.39 5.53
CA PRO A 30 6.08 -5.11 5.35
C PRO A 30 7.53 -5.24 4.91
N LYS A 31 8.25 -6.22 5.46
CA LYS A 31 9.65 -6.46 5.10
C LYS A 31 9.80 -6.70 3.60
N ASN A 32 8.91 -7.50 3.03
CA ASN A 32 8.98 -7.83 1.60
C ASN A 32 8.54 -6.65 0.74
N VAL A 33 7.55 -5.86 1.20
CA VAL A 33 7.15 -4.65 0.49
C VAL A 33 8.32 -3.66 0.46
N ALA A 34 8.97 -3.46 1.60
CA ALA A 34 10.11 -2.54 1.71
C ALA A 34 11.24 -2.95 0.77
N ALA A 35 11.58 -4.24 0.76
CA ALA A 35 12.63 -4.76 -0.13
C ALA A 35 12.27 -4.58 -1.60
N ASP A 36 11.03 -4.88 -1.95
CA ASP A 36 10.53 -4.78 -3.31
C ASP A 36 10.55 -3.34 -3.83
N CYS A 37 10.26 -2.38 -2.96
CA CYS A 37 10.16 -0.97 -3.31
C CYS A 37 11.47 -0.20 -3.11
N GLY A 38 12.46 -0.79 -2.47
CA GLY A 38 13.69 -0.09 -2.12
C GLY A 38 13.48 0.97 -1.04
N ILE A 39 12.53 0.74 -0.13
CA ILE A 39 12.19 1.68 0.94
C ILE A 39 12.73 1.12 2.27
N LEU A 40 13.25 1.99 3.11
CA LEU A 40 13.72 1.58 4.44
C LEU A 40 12.55 1.11 5.30
N GLN A 41 12.80 0.12 6.16
CA GLN A 41 11.75 -0.47 6.99
C GLN A 41 11.09 0.54 7.93
N ASN A 42 11.86 1.52 8.41
CA ASN A 42 11.28 2.55 9.28
C ASN A 42 10.32 3.48 8.55
N HIS A 43 10.45 3.59 7.23
CA HIS A 43 9.51 4.38 6.41
C HIS A 43 8.32 3.56 5.94
N ILE A 44 8.50 2.26 5.72
CA ILE A 44 7.43 1.44 5.16
C ILE A 44 6.21 1.37 6.07
N SER A 45 6.41 1.31 7.38
CA SER A 45 5.31 1.26 8.34
C SER A 45 4.42 2.50 8.24
N THR A 46 5.03 3.68 8.06
CA THR A 46 4.29 4.93 7.91
C THR A 46 3.48 4.94 6.62
N VAL A 47 4.09 4.50 5.53
CA VAL A 47 3.40 4.46 4.23
C VAL A 47 2.22 3.47 4.27
N LEU A 48 2.43 2.29 4.84
CA LEU A 48 1.37 1.29 4.96
C LEU A 48 0.22 1.79 5.82
N ALA A 49 0.53 2.46 6.95
CA ALA A 49 -0.51 3.01 7.82
C ALA A 49 -1.34 4.07 7.08
N GLU A 50 -0.70 4.92 6.32
CA GLU A 50 -1.38 5.94 5.53
C GLU A 50 -2.30 5.33 4.48
N LEU A 51 -1.80 4.34 3.74
CA LEU A 51 -2.61 3.68 2.70
C LEU A 51 -3.77 2.91 3.30
N TRP A 52 -3.59 2.34 4.49
CA TRP A 52 -4.67 1.67 5.20
C TRP A 52 -5.75 2.69 5.60
N ASP A 53 -5.35 3.83 6.14
CA ASP A 53 -6.29 4.90 6.51
C ASP A 53 -7.07 5.41 5.30
N LEU A 54 -6.44 5.43 4.13
CA LEU A 54 -7.11 5.84 2.89
C LEU A 54 -8.03 4.75 2.32
N GLY A 55 -8.03 3.56 2.92
CA GLY A 55 -8.87 2.47 2.46
C GLY A 55 -8.36 1.77 1.21
N LEU A 56 -7.08 1.95 0.87
CA LEU A 56 -6.50 1.38 -0.35
C LEU A 56 -5.86 0.02 -0.12
N ILE A 57 -5.53 -0.30 1.11
CA ILE A 57 -4.99 -1.61 1.49
C ILE A 57 -5.69 -2.11 2.75
N VAL A 58 -5.62 -3.41 2.96
CA VAL A 58 -6.14 -4.03 4.18
C VAL A 58 -5.12 -5.01 4.73
N CYS A 59 -5.15 -5.21 6.03
CA CYS A 59 -4.34 -6.23 6.70
C CYS A 59 -5.17 -7.50 6.81
N ILE A 60 -4.65 -8.59 6.29
CA ILE A 60 -5.36 -9.88 6.28
C ILE A 60 -5.44 -10.48 7.68
N ASN A 61 -4.41 -10.23 8.50
CA ASN A 61 -4.29 -10.81 9.84
C ASN A 61 -4.00 -9.72 10.87
N PRO A 62 -4.96 -8.81 11.13
CA PRO A 62 -4.69 -7.62 11.97
C PRO A 62 -4.34 -7.94 13.41
N ASP A 63 -4.68 -9.11 13.91
CA ASP A 63 -4.35 -9.52 15.27
C ASP A 63 -2.90 -9.99 15.43
N ALA A 64 -2.20 -10.21 14.34
CA ALA A 64 -0.81 -10.64 14.40
C ALA A 64 0.09 -9.50 14.90
N LYS A 65 0.99 -9.82 15.82
CA LYS A 65 1.98 -8.86 16.32
C LYS A 65 3.18 -8.76 15.36
N LYS A 66 3.48 -9.86 14.68
CA LYS A 66 4.54 -9.94 13.69
C LYS A 66 3.99 -10.63 12.44
N GLY A 67 4.61 -10.36 11.32
CA GLY A 67 4.23 -10.99 10.07
C GLY A 67 2.84 -10.59 9.59
N ARG A 68 2.44 -9.34 9.83
CA ARG A 68 1.18 -8.84 9.27
C ARG A 68 1.27 -8.84 7.76
N VAL A 69 0.24 -9.35 7.12
CA VAL A 69 0.17 -9.46 5.67
C VAL A 69 -0.82 -8.41 5.15
N TYR A 70 -0.38 -7.61 4.19
CA TYR A 70 -1.21 -6.59 3.57
C TYR A 70 -1.54 -6.96 2.14
N ARG A 71 -2.70 -6.54 1.68
CA ARG A 71 -3.12 -6.68 0.28
C ARG A 71 -3.89 -5.45 -0.15
N LEU A 72 -4.07 -5.28 -1.45
CA LEU A 72 -4.93 -4.20 -1.94
C LEU A 72 -6.38 -4.46 -1.57
N SER A 73 -7.10 -3.38 -1.24
CA SER A 73 -8.55 -3.42 -1.13
C SER A 73 -9.15 -3.32 -2.53
N GLU A 74 -10.48 -3.37 -2.64
CA GLU A 74 -11.14 -3.15 -3.94
C GLU A 74 -10.80 -1.76 -4.49
N GLU A 75 -10.80 -0.75 -3.62
CA GLU A 75 -10.44 0.61 -3.99
C GLU A 75 -9.00 0.70 -4.43
N GLY A 76 -8.10 -0.03 -3.75
CA GLY A 76 -6.69 -0.10 -4.13
C GLY A 76 -6.51 -0.71 -5.52
N GLU A 77 -7.26 -1.75 -5.83
CA GLU A 77 -7.22 -2.36 -7.16
C GLU A 77 -7.72 -1.41 -8.24
N GLU A 78 -8.76 -0.64 -7.93
CA GLU A 78 -9.30 0.35 -8.88
C GLU A 78 -8.31 1.45 -9.20
N ILE A 79 -7.52 1.87 -8.21
CA ILE A 79 -6.61 3.01 -8.38
C ILE A 79 -5.34 2.63 -9.16
N ILE A 80 -5.00 1.35 -9.23
CA ILE A 80 -3.74 0.90 -9.85
C ILE A 80 -3.59 1.43 -11.27
N ASP A 81 -4.64 1.39 -12.07
CA ASP A 81 -4.59 1.82 -13.48
C ASP A 81 -4.46 3.34 -13.62
N LYS A 82 -4.67 4.08 -12.55
CA LYS A 82 -4.64 5.54 -12.53
C LYS A 82 -3.35 6.09 -11.93
N LEU A 83 -2.45 5.23 -11.51
CA LEU A 83 -1.18 5.64 -10.93
C LEU A 83 -0.15 5.95 -12.01
N VAL A 84 0.73 6.89 -11.69
CA VAL A 84 1.83 7.28 -12.58
C VAL A 84 2.90 6.21 -12.73
#